data_e3fbbc462df544222e612b8dd5217f2d
#
_entry.id   e3fbbc462df544222e612b8dd5217f2d
#
_cell.length_a   1.000
_cell.length_b   1.000
_cell.length_c   1.000
_cell.angle_alpha   90.00
_cell.angle_beta   90.00
_cell.angle_gamma   90.00
#
_symmetry.space_group_name_H-M   'P 1'
#
loop_
_entity.id
_entity.type
_entity.pdbx_description
1 polymer ?
#
loop_
_entity_poly.entity_id
_entity_poly.type
_entity_poly.pdbx_seq_one_letter_code
_entity_poly.pdbx_strand_id
1 'polypeptide(L)'
;MKITVQNKNAELAFDCGATESILYAGLRQGINLPFECATGTCGTCRARVMSGEVDVRWKEAPGGARLKPEKGDILMCQTRARSDCVLRVPSKLLILEKSRPARRQGTIRGLRRLTKDVAHFDLHLSAPMTFEAGQFVVLEAEGIPGGRAYSMVNFDTDVDKLALVLKRKPGGRFSDWMFDELKNEMGVEVFGPLGRAVFRPEEARNVVCIAGGSGIAGMMSILERAVRADHFRNHRGAVFFGVRTLADAFYLAQLSRYTEASHGNLEVTLALSDEVAATPLHAEFTALKLESGMVHEVAARVLAARERDFLTYIAGPPVMVDSTVRSLIAGGTVIRDIRYDKFG
;
A
#
# COMPACT_ATOMS: atom_id res chain seq x y z
N MET A 1 8.94 -12.20 -25.25
CA MET A 1 10.24 -11.50 -25.31
C MET A 1 11.02 -11.86 -24.06
N LYS A 2 12.30 -12.12 -24.20
CA LYS A 2 13.19 -12.42 -23.07
C LYS A 2 13.74 -11.12 -22.49
N ILE A 3 13.59 -10.92 -21.19
CA ILE A 3 14.13 -9.77 -20.47
C ILE A 3 15.27 -10.25 -19.59
N THR A 4 16.44 -9.69 -19.78
CA THR A 4 17.60 -9.92 -18.92
C THR A 4 17.76 -8.70 -18.00
N VAL A 5 17.71 -8.90 -16.69
CA VAL A 5 17.99 -7.87 -15.70
C VAL A 5 19.34 -8.13 -15.05
N GLN A 6 20.16 -7.09 -14.97
CA GLN A 6 21.50 -7.18 -14.42
C GLN A 6 21.79 -6.07 -13.40
N ASN A 7 22.64 -6.39 -12.44
CA ASN A 7 23.31 -5.43 -11.58
C ASN A 7 24.82 -5.72 -11.54
N LYS A 8 25.56 -5.14 -10.58
CA LYS A 8 27.01 -5.37 -10.47
C LYS A 8 27.38 -6.81 -10.12
N ASN A 9 26.46 -7.60 -9.53
CA ASN A 9 26.79 -8.89 -8.87
C ASN A 9 25.96 -10.07 -9.42
N ALA A 10 24.92 -9.83 -10.21
CA ALA A 10 24.02 -10.89 -10.68
C ALA A 10 23.34 -10.51 -11.99
N GLU A 11 22.97 -11.53 -12.73
CA GLU A 11 22.11 -11.45 -13.91
C GLU A 11 21.02 -12.51 -13.81
N LEU A 12 19.77 -12.12 -14.11
CA LEU A 12 18.60 -12.99 -14.13
C LEU A 12 17.79 -12.70 -15.38
N ALA A 13 17.15 -13.73 -15.92
CA ALA A 13 16.31 -13.58 -17.10
C ALA A 13 14.89 -14.12 -16.83
N PHE A 14 13.91 -13.52 -17.50
CA PHE A 14 12.51 -13.92 -17.45
C PHE A 14 11.77 -13.59 -18.73
N ASP A 15 10.63 -14.24 -18.93
CA ASP A 15 9.77 -14.02 -20.09
C ASP A 15 8.76 -12.91 -19.83
N CYS A 16 8.60 -12.00 -20.79
CA CYS A 16 7.66 -10.89 -20.76
C CYS A 16 6.70 -10.98 -21.95
N GLY A 17 5.40 -10.97 -21.66
CA GLY A 17 4.35 -10.91 -22.66
C GLY A 17 4.29 -9.54 -23.35
N ALA A 18 3.73 -9.49 -24.56
CA ALA A 18 3.66 -8.25 -25.34
C ALA A 18 2.77 -7.17 -24.72
N THR A 19 1.82 -7.55 -23.87
CA THR A 19 0.82 -6.64 -23.26
C THR A 19 1.10 -6.32 -21.79
N GLU A 20 1.98 -7.06 -21.12
CA GLU A 20 2.29 -6.83 -19.72
C GLU A 20 3.45 -5.85 -19.52
N SER A 21 3.53 -5.19 -18.35
CA SER A 21 4.69 -4.39 -18.00
C SER A 21 5.87 -5.28 -17.60
N ILE A 22 7.09 -4.79 -17.86
CA ILE A 22 8.33 -5.49 -17.51
C ILE A 22 8.38 -5.80 -16.01
N LEU A 23 7.91 -4.87 -15.15
CA LEU A 23 7.85 -5.10 -13.71
C LEU A 23 6.98 -6.31 -13.36
N TYR A 24 5.76 -6.36 -13.88
CA TYR A 24 4.81 -7.43 -13.53
C TYR A 24 5.28 -8.78 -14.05
N ALA A 25 5.86 -8.81 -15.26
CA ALA A 25 6.46 -10.02 -15.82
C ALA A 25 7.54 -10.62 -14.91
N GLY A 26 8.46 -9.79 -14.43
CA GLY A 26 9.53 -10.23 -13.53
C GLY A 26 9.00 -10.68 -12.17
N LEU A 27 8.08 -9.89 -11.56
CA LEU A 27 7.52 -10.21 -10.25
C LEU A 27 6.73 -11.52 -10.23
N ARG A 28 5.91 -11.81 -11.26
CA ARG A 28 5.15 -13.07 -11.33
C ARG A 28 6.06 -14.31 -11.51
N GLN A 29 7.28 -14.11 -11.97
CA GLN A 29 8.28 -15.18 -12.09
C GLN A 29 9.24 -15.23 -10.89
N GLY A 30 8.93 -14.43 -9.85
CA GLY A 30 9.66 -14.45 -8.58
C GLY A 30 10.93 -13.62 -8.58
N ILE A 31 11.22 -12.82 -9.63
CA ILE A 31 12.36 -11.92 -9.60
C ILE A 31 12.08 -10.75 -8.68
N ASN A 32 12.92 -10.53 -7.67
CA ASN A 32 12.80 -9.43 -6.72
C ASN A 32 13.21 -8.09 -7.36
N LEU A 33 12.41 -7.59 -8.30
CA LEU A 33 12.62 -6.27 -8.90
C LEU A 33 12.29 -5.15 -7.90
N PRO A 34 12.96 -3.99 -8.00
CA PRO A 34 12.67 -2.86 -7.12
C PRO A 34 11.30 -2.27 -7.47
N PHE A 35 10.45 -2.11 -6.47
CA PHE A 35 9.17 -1.38 -6.57
C PHE A 35 8.64 -0.99 -5.18
N GLU A 36 7.73 -0.02 -5.18
CA GLU A 36 6.85 0.33 -4.06
C GLU A 36 5.41 0.39 -4.56
N CYS A 37 4.97 1.45 -5.26
CA CYS A 37 3.59 1.61 -5.72
C CYS A 37 3.18 0.70 -6.89
N ALA A 38 4.13 0.26 -7.72
CA ALA A 38 3.92 -0.50 -8.96
C ALA A 38 3.04 0.20 -10.04
N THR A 39 2.66 1.46 -9.87
CA THR A 39 1.70 2.21 -10.71
C THR A 39 2.25 3.48 -11.35
N GLY A 40 3.55 3.76 -11.23
CA GLY A 40 4.22 4.90 -11.88
C GLY A 40 4.38 6.15 -11.03
N THR A 41 3.93 6.16 -9.76
CA THR A 41 3.93 7.37 -8.93
C THR A 41 5.19 7.56 -8.08
N CYS A 42 5.86 6.49 -7.61
CA CYS A 42 6.97 6.60 -6.65
C CYS A 42 8.39 6.65 -7.26
N GLY A 43 8.58 6.11 -8.47
CA GLY A 43 9.89 6.06 -9.14
C GLY A 43 10.83 4.91 -8.73
N THR A 44 10.45 4.08 -7.73
CA THR A 44 11.31 3.01 -7.19
C THR A 44 11.63 1.91 -8.23
N CYS A 45 10.71 1.64 -9.16
CA CYS A 45 10.89 0.63 -10.21
C CYS A 45 11.76 1.10 -11.40
N ARG A 46 12.66 2.06 -11.15
CA ARG A 46 13.59 2.57 -12.15
C ARG A 46 14.56 1.48 -12.62
N ALA A 47 14.74 1.43 -13.94
CA ALA A 47 15.78 0.64 -14.60
C ALA A 47 16.38 1.44 -15.77
N ARG A 48 17.50 0.96 -16.30
CA ARG A 48 18.09 1.50 -17.52
C ARG A 48 18.11 0.44 -18.62
N VAL A 49 17.58 0.76 -19.77
CA VAL A 49 17.68 -0.07 -20.98
C VAL A 49 19.11 0.01 -21.48
N MET A 50 19.77 -1.14 -21.58
CA MET A 50 21.12 -1.28 -22.12
C MET A 50 21.08 -1.72 -23.58
N SER A 51 20.08 -2.56 -23.94
CA SER A 51 19.80 -2.97 -25.32
C SER A 51 18.33 -3.40 -25.45
N GLY A 52 17.82 -3.43 -26.68
CA GLY A 52 16.45 -3.77 -27.01
C GLY A 52 15.54 -2.57 -27.14
N GLU A 53 14.29 -2.82 -27.57
CA GLU A 53 13.27 -1.80 -27.81
C GLU A 53 12.17 -1.90 -26.77
N VAL A 54 11.70 -0.75 -26.28
CA VAL A 54 10.67 -0.63 -25.26
C VAL A 54 9.62 0.42 -25.64
N ASP A 55 8.42 0.23 -25.09
CA ASP A 55 7.28 1.15 -25.22
C ASP A 55 6.89 1.67 -23.83
N VAL A 56 7.05 2.98 -23.61
CA VAL A 56 6.67 3.65 -22.37
C VAL A 56 5.24 4.14 -22.47
N ARG A 57 4.32 3.51 -21.71
CA ARG A 57 2.88 3.76 -21.77
C ARG A 57 2.46 5.11 -21.17
N TRP A 58 3.17 5.57 -20.15
CA TRP A 58 2.88 6.83 -19.46
C TRP A 58 4.18 7.60 -19.25
N LYS A 59 4.51 8.44 -20.21
CA LYS A 59 5.77 9.22 -20.23
C LYS A 59 5.80 10.29 -19.12
N GLU A 60 4.66 10.85 -18.79
CA GLU A 60 4.47 11.92 -17.79
C GLU A 60 4.21 11.34 -16.37
N ALA A 61 4.49 10.05 -16.14
CA ALA A 61 4.32 9.43 -14.83
C ALA A 61 5.09 10.20 -13.75
N PRO A 62 4.47 10.58 -12.61
CA PRO A 62 5.11 11.39 -11.58
C PRO A 62 6.45 10.82 -11.08
N GLY A 63 6.53 9.49 -10.94
CA GLY A 63 7.77 8.80 -10.57
C GLY A 63 8.89 8.91 -11.58
N GLY A 64 8.60 9.37 -12.80
CA GLY A 64 9.55 9.61 -13.88
C GLY A 64 10.27 10.96 -13.84
N ALA A 65 9.88 11.89 -12.95
CA ALA A 65 10.39 13.27 -12.93
C ALA A 65 11.93 13.40 -12.82
N ARG A 66 12.61 12.37 -12.30
CA ARG A 66 14.08 12.34 -12.15
C ARG A 66 14.77 11.37 -13.14
N LEU A 67 14.03 10.78 -14.07
CA LEU A 67 14.60 9.91 -15.08
C LEU A 67 15.33 10.74 -16.14
N LYS A 68 16.26 10.06 -16.81
CA LYS A 68 17.00 10.56 -17.97
C LYS A 68 16.70 9.64 -19.16
N PRO A 69 15.54 9.86 -19.86
CA PRO A 69 15.12 9.00 -20.96
C PRO A 69 16.16 8.91 -22.08
N GLU A 70 16.90 10.00 -22.32
CA GLU A 70 18.01 10.04 -23.29
C GLU A 70 19.18 9.08 -22.95
N LYS A 71 19.24 8.62 -21.68
CA LYS A 71 20.20 7.60 -21.19
C LYS A 71 19.57 6.23 -21.05
N GLY A 72 18.34 6.03 -21.53
CA GLY A 72 17.59 4.79 -21.44
C GLY A 72 16.93 4.53 -20.09
N ASP A 73 16.78 5.55 -19.22
CA ASP A 73 16.08 5.36 -17.94
C ASP A 73 14.57 5.18 -18.16
N ILE A 74 13.98 4.17 -17.50
CA ILE A 74 12.56 3.82 -17.58
C ILE A 74 11.98 3.52 -16.20
N LEU A 75 10.64 3.57 -16.09
CA LEU A 75 9.88 2.93 -15.01
C LEU A 75 9.37 1.57 -15.49
N MET A 76 9.89 0.47 -14.96
CA MET A 76 9.51 -0.88 -15.40
C MET A 76 7.99 -1.16 -15.29
N CYS A 77 7.29 -0.53 -14.32
CA CYS A 77 5.84 -0.68 -14.17
C CYS A 77 5.03 0.02 -15.28
N GLN A 78 5.63 1.00 -15.99
CA GLN A 78 5.00 1.75 -17.07
C GLN A 78 5.59 1.42 -18.44
N THR A 79 6.43 0.39 -18.53
CA THR A 79 7.16 0.06 -19.73
C THR A 79 6.88 -1.38 -20.17
N ARG A 80 6.59 -1.56 -21.46
CA ARG A 80 6.46 -2.85 -22.13
C ARG A 80 7.69 -3.11 -23.00
N ALA A 81 8.10 -4.36 -23.12
CA ALA A 81 9.12 -4.74 -24.08
C ALA A 81 8.52 -4.85 -25.49
N ARG A 82 9.30 -4.48 -26.50
CA ARG A 82 8.99 -4.66 -27.93
C ARG A 82 9.93 -5.66 -28.61
N SER A 83 11.08 -5.91 -27.99
CA SER A 83 12.05 -6.96 -28.39
C SER A 83 12.63 -7.60 -27.12
N ASP A 84 13.54 -8.51 -27.28
CA ASP A 84 14.39 -8.96 -26.18
C ASP A 84 15.20 -7.76 -25.65
N CYS A 85 15.27 -7.60 -24.32
CA CYS A 85 15.89 -6.45 -23.69
C CYS A 85 16.88 -6.83 -22.62
N VAL A 86 17.93 -6.03 -22.48
CA VAL A 86 18.84 -6.06 -21.33
C VAL A 86 18.63 -4.78 -20.49
N LEU A 87 18.32 -4.96 -19.21
CA LEU A 87 18.05 -3.86 -18.29
C LEU A 87 19.04 -3.87 -17.13
N ARG A 88 19.53 -2.70 -16.74
CA ARG A 88 20.30 -2.53 -15.50
C ARG A 88 19.40 -1.99 -14.37
N VAL A 89 19.42 -2.66 -13.21
CA VAL A 89 18.67 -2.26 -12.01
C VAL A 89 19.61 -1.93 -10.85
N PRO A 90 19.26 -0.99 -9.95
CA PRO A 90 20.12 -0.57 -8.85
C PRO A 90 20.10 -1.55 -7.66
N SER A 91 19.07 -2.38 -7.55
CA SER A 91 18.84 -3.24 -6.39
C SER A 91 19.51 -4.61 -6.51
N LYS A 92 19.65 -5.30 -5.39
CA LYS A 92 20.10 -6.70 -5.34
C LYS A 92 19.03 -7.57 -6.02
N LEU A 93 19.47 -8.41 -6.96
CA LEU A 93 18.63 -9.38 -7.65
C LEU A 93 18.59 -10.69 -6.86
N LEU A 94 17.38 -11.18 -6.61
CA LEU A 94 17.09 -12.45 -5.91
C LEU A 94 15.88 -13.10 -6.57
N ILE A 95 15.81 -14.43 -6.47
CA ILE A 95 14.60 -15.19 -6.80
C ILE A 95 13.84 -15.45 -5.49
N LEU A 96 12.57 -15.07 -5.46
CA LEU A 96 11.66 -15.32 -4.34
C LEU A 96 10.87 -16.62 -4.63
N GLU A 97 10.98 -17.58 -3.74
CA GLU A 97 10.29 -18.87 -3.90
C GLU A 97 8.82 -18.81 -3.50
N LYS A 98 8.49 -17.93 -2.55
CA LYS A 98 7.14 -17.82 -1.95
C LYS A 98 6.43 -16.54 -2.40
N SER A 99 5.08 -16.60 -2.40
CA SER A 99 4.20 -15.45 -2.59
C SER A 99 4.44 -14.68 -3.90
N ARG A 100 4.37 -15.38 -5.02
CA ARG A 100 4.46 -14.75 -6.35
C ARG A 100 3.14 -14.07 -6.69
N PRO A 101 3.14 -12.79 -7.08
CA PRO A 101 1.95 -12.14 -7.59
C PRO A 101 1.51 -12.78 -8.91
N ALA A 102 0.20 -12.78 -9.14
CA ALA A 102 -0.40 -13.30 -10.36
C ALA A 102 -1.50 -12.37 -10.87
N ARG A 103 -1.81 -12.45 -12.17
CA ARG A 103 -2.99 -11.83 -12.76
C ARG A 103 -4.21 -12.69 -12.47
N ARG A 104 -5.32 -12.02 -12.15
CA ARG A 104 -6.65 -12.61 -11.96
C ARG A 104 -7.70 -11.68 -12.55
N GLN A 105 -8.86 -12.23 -12.88
CA GLN A 105 -10.04 -11.43 -13.12
C GLN A 105 -10.74 -11.20 -11.78
N GLY A 106 -11.36 -10.04 -11.64
CA GLY A 106 -12.15 -9.69 -10.47
C GLY A 106 -13.38 -8.91 -10.86
N THR A 107 -14.40 -8.95 -10.01
CA THR A 107 -15.63 -8.16 -10.17
C THR A 107 -15.81 -7.25 -8.97
N ILE A 108 -15.86 -5.94 -9.21
CA ILE A 108 -16.16 -4.94 -8.18
C ILE A 108 -17.62 -5.01 -7.84
N ARG A 109 -17.96 -5.06 -6.54
CA ARG A 109 -19.33 -5.08 -6.00
C ARG A 109 -19.44 -4.26 -4.72
N GLY A 110 -20.65 -3.94 -4.32
CA GLY A 110 -20.95 -3.43 -2.98
C GLY A 110 -20.27 -2.11 -2.62
N LEU A 111 -20.20 -1.15 -3.59
CA LEU A 111 -19.67 0.17 -3.30
C LEU A 111 -20.50 0.88 -2.23
N ARG A 112 -19.87 1.22 -1.11
CA ARG A 112 -20.48 1.91 0.01
C ARG A 112 -19.66 3.15 0.40
N ARG A 113 -20.27 4.32 0.37
CA ARG A 113 -19.62 5.56 0.82
C ARG A 113 -19.35 5.49 2.33
N LEU A 114 -18.14 5.81 2.74
CA LEU A 114 -17.72 5.92 4.14
C LEU A 114 -17.69 7.38 4.59
N THR A 115 -17.25 8.27 3.70
CA THR A 115 -17.26 9.73 3.86
C THR A 115 -17.67 10.39 2.55
N LYS A 116 -17.63 11.72 2.46
CA LYS A 116 -17.94 12.44 1.20
C LYS A 116 -17.04 12.03 0.03
N ASP A 117 -15.79 11.65 0.29
CA ASP A 117 -14.77 11.36 -0.72
C ASP A 117 -14.06 10.02 -0.55
N VAL A 118 -14.54 9.16 0.39
CA VAL A 118 -14.02 7.82 0.62
C VAL A 118 -15.14 6.79 0.47
N ALA A 119 -14.88 5.73 -0.25
CA ALA A 119 -15.79 4.60 -0.40
C ALA A 119 -15.08 3.27 -0.15
N HIS A 120 -15.80 2.34 0.45
CA HIS A 120 -15.44 0.93 0.55
C HIS A 120 -16.08 0.18 -0.61
N PHE A 121 -15.38 -0.81 -1.15
CA PHE A 121 -15.94 -1.73 -2.12
C PHE A 121 -15.37 -3.14 -1.95
N ASP A 122 -16.17 -4.12 -2.34
CA ASP A 122 -15.77 -5.52 -2.39
C ASP A 122 -15.27 -5.87 -3.81
N LEU A 123 -14.20 -6.64 -3.88
CA LEU A 123 -13.64 -7.19 -5.11
C LEU A 123 -13.72 -8.71 -5.04
N HIS A 124 -14.57 -9.32 -5.84
CA HIS A 124 -14.71 -10.76 -5.95
C HIS A 124 -13.74 -11.29 -7.00
N LEU A 125 -12.87 -12.20 -6.61
CA LEU A 125 -11.82 -12.76 -7.46
C LEU A 125 -12.31 -14.02 -8.19
N SER A 126 -11.86 -14.23 -9.41
CA SER A 126 -12.13 -15.46 -10.18
C SER A 126 -11.43 -16.71 -9.63
N ALA A 127 -10.39 -16.52 -8.82
CA ALA A 127 -9.67 -17.57 -8.12
C ALA A 127 -9.13 -17.04 -6.79
N PRO A 128 -9.07 -17.85 -5.74
CA PRO A 128 -8.59 -17.43 -4.43
C PRO A 128 -7.18 -16.84 -4.46
N MET A 129 -6.91 -15.97 -3.49
CA MET A 129 -5.62 -15.33 -3.28
C MET A 129 -5.18 -15.50 -1.83
N THR A 130 -3.98 -16.04 -1.63
CA THR A 130 -3.28 -15.99 -0.35
C THR A 130 -2.41 -14.75 -0.31
N PHE A 131 -2.48 -13.96 0.76
CA PHE A 131 -1.67 -12.75 0.93
C PHE A 131 -1.28 -12.53 2.40
N GLU A 132 -0.27 -11.68 2.60
CA GLU A 132 0.16 -11.24 3.92
C GLU A 132 -0.55 -9.94 4.30
N ALA A 133 -0.89 -9.78 5.59
CA ALA A 133 -1.52 -8.56 6.10
C ALA A 133 -0.63 -7.32 5.85
N GLY A 134 -1.21 -6.26 5.31
CA GLY A 134 -0.51 -5.05 4.85
C GLY A 134 -0.23 -5.01 3.35
N GLN A 135 -0.41 -6.10 2.61
CA GLN A 135 -0.23 -6.13 1.16
C GLN A 135 -1.35 -5.39 0.40
N PHE A 136 -1.10 -5.13 -0.88
CA PHE A 136 -2.01 -4.46 -1.80
C PHE A 136 -2.14 -5.20 -3.13
N VAL A 137 -3.13 -4.84 -3.91
CA VAL A 137 -3.32 -5.25 -5.30
C VAL A 137 -3.32 -4.05 -6.22
N VAL A 138 -2.99 -4.27 -7.50
CA VAL A 138 -3.20 -3.28 -8.57
C VAL A 138 -4.41 -3.70 -9.37
N LEU A 139 -5.34 -2.77 -9.58
CA LEU A 139 -6.53 -2.93 -10.41
C LEU A 139 -6.34 -2.18 -11.73
N GLU A 140 -6.68 -2.83 -12.83
CA GLU A 140 -6.77 -2.25 -14.18
C GLU A 140 -8.19 -2.46 -14.70
N ALA A 141 -8.87 -1.38 -15.13
CA ALA A 141 -10.21 -1.42 -15.67
C ALA A 141 -10.17 -1.15 -17.18
N GLU A 142 -11.04 -1.82 -17.94
CA GLU A 142 -11.15 -1.60 -19.37
C GLU A 142 -11.59 -0.15 -19.66
N GLY A 143 -10.99 0.48 -20.67
CA GLY A 143 -11.26 1.88 -21.04
C GLY A 143 -10.64 2.92 -20.09
N ILE A 144 -10.05 2.53 -18.95
CA ILE A 144 -9.42 3.44 -18.00
C ILE A 144 -7.90 3.19 -17.96
N PRO A 145 -7.07 4.06 -18.55
CA PRO A 145 -5.64 3.83 -18.63
C PRO A 145 -4.94 3.76 -17.27
N GLY A 146 -4.01 2.82 -17.15
CA GLY A 146 -3.11 2.62 -16.02
C GLY A 146 -3.74 1.87 -14.86
N GLY A 147 -2.89 1.25 -14.04
CA GLY A 147 -3.27 0.52 -12.83
C GLY A 147 -3.40 1.45 -11.62
N ARG A 148 -4.17 1.03 -10.62
CA ARG A 148 -4.36 1.69 -9.33
C ARG A 148 -4.08 0.72 -8.21
N ALA A 149 -3.24 1.11 -7.26
CA ALA A 149 -2.88 0.30 -6.10
C ALA A 149 -3.88 0.51 -4.96
N TYR A 150 -4.38 -0.60 -4.40
CA TYR A 150 -5.30 -0.62 -3.26
C TYR A 150 -4.87 -1.65 -2.24
N SER A 151 -4.61 -1.20 -1.00
CA SER A 151 -4.32 -2.10 0.12
C SER A 151 -5.57 -2.87 0.53
N MET A 152 -5.40 -4.16 0.85
CA MET A 152 -6.48 -4.97 1.39
C MET A 152 -6.82 -4.49 2.80
N VAL A 153 -8.11 -4.36 3.09
CA VAL A 153 -8.66 -4.01 4.40
C VAL A 153 -8.86 -5.25 5.26
N ASN A 154 -9.41 -6.31 4.65
CA ASN A 154 -9.59 -7.60 5.30
C ASN A 154 -8.29 -8.40 5.32
N PHE A 155 -8.25 -9.42 6.18
CA PHE A 155 -7.22 -10.44 6.18
C PHE A 155 -7.85 -11.82 6.42
N ASP A 156 -7.51 -12.77 5.55
CA ASP A 156 -7.73 -14.20 5.74
C ASP A 156 -6.80 -15.00 4.81
N THR A 157 -6.82 -16.32 4.93
CA THR A 157 -6.13 -17.23 4.02
C THR A 157 -7.06 -17.67 2.90
N ASP A 158 -6.54 -17.76 1.67
CA ASP A 158 -7.26 -18.23 0.48
C ASP A 158 -8.61 -17.50 0.25
N VAL A 159 -8.56 -16.18 0.20
CA VAL A 159 -9.75 -15.36 0.01
C VAL A 159 -10.13 -15.24 -1.46
N ASP A 160 -11.39 -15.37 -1.74
CA ASP A 160 -12.02 -15.04 -3.03
C ASP A 160 -12.65 -13.63 -3.06
N LYS A 161 -12.66 -12.95 -1.90
CA LYS A 161 -13.18 -11.60 -1.74
C LYS A 161 -12.20 -10.70 -1.01
N LEU A 162 -11.81 -9.59 -1.65
CA LEU A 162 -11.02 -8.53 -1.05
C LEU A 162 -11.89 -7.34 -0.71
N ALA A 163 -11.70 -6.78 0.49
CA ALA A 163 -12.27 -5.51 0.89
C ALA A 163 -11.25 -4.39 0.63
N LEU A 164 -11.65 -3.36 -0.11
CA LEU A 164 -10.78 -2.28 -0.55
C LEU A 164 -11.37 -0.92 -0.23
N VAL A 165 -10.53 0.11 -0.14
CA VAL A 165 -10.93 1.50 0.08
C VAL A 165 -10.41 2.38 -1.04
N LEU A 166 -11.31 3.19 -1.56
CA LEU A 166 -11.04 4.18 -2.59
C LEU A 166 -11.26 5.58 -2.02
N LYS A 167 -10.26 6.46 -2.18
CA LYS A 167 -10.45 7.90 -2.00
C LYS A 167 -10.63 8.57 -3.35
N ARG A 168 -11.69 9.38 -3.48
CA ARG A 168 -11.94 10.17 -4.68
C ARG A 168 -10.82 11.20 -4.87
N LYS A 169 -10.21 11.19 -6.04
CA LYS A 169 -9.25 12.20 -6.48
C LYS A 169 -9.96 13.04 -7.56
N PRO A 170 -10.21 14.31 -7.33
CA PRO A 170 -10.85 15.17 -8.32
C PRO A 170 -10.10 15.12 -9.66
N GLY A 171 -10.82 14.87 -10.77
CA GLY A 171 -10.23 14.64 -12.09
C GLY A 171 -9.53 13.28 -12.26
N GLY A 172 -9.62 12.40 -11.28
CA GLY A 172 -9.08 11.05 -11.32
C GLY A 172 -10.03 10.09 -12.06
N ARG A 173 -9.73 9.72 -13.30
CA ARG A 173 -10.62 8.90 -14.15
C ARG A 173 -11.22 7.69 -13.44
N PHE A 174 -10.40 6.89 -12.75
CA PHE A 174 -10.89 5.69 -12.07
C PHE A 174 -11.75 6.04 -10.84
N SER A 175 -11.32 7.00 -10.02
CA SER A 175 -12.05 7.35 -8.81
C SER A 175 -13.36 8.06 -9.11
N ASP A 176 -13.38 8.99 -10.09
CA ASP A 176 -14.60 9.67 -10.49
C ASP A 176 -15.58 8.68 -11.13
N TRP A 177 -15.08 7.80 -12.01
CA TRP A 177 -15.88 6.73 -12.57
C TRP A 177 -16.50 5.83 -11.49
N MET A 178 -15.73 5.39 -10.47
CA MET A 178 -16.24 4.59 -9.34
C MET A 178 -17.34 5.31 -8.56
N PHE A 179 -17.18 6.62 -8.33
CA PHE A 179 -18.15 7.39 -7.55
C PHE A 179 -19.42 7.79 -8.31
N ASP A 180 -19.30 8.06 -9.60
CA ASP A 180 -20.36 8.68 -10.41
C ASP A 180 -21.04 7.70 -11.37
N GLU A 181 -20.31 6.72 -11.91
CA GLU A 181 -20.79 5.86 -12.98
C GLU A 181 -21.02 4.41 -12.56
N LEU A 182 -20.37 3.92 -11.50
CA LEU A 182 -20.53 2.54 -11.06
C LEU A 182 -21.92 2.34 -10.43
N LYS A 183 -22.84 1.85 -11.21
CA LYS A 183 -24.21 1.53 -10.75
C LYS A 183 -24.38 0.05 -10.40
N ASN A 184 -23.57 -0.82 -11.00
CA ASN A 184 -23.67 -2.28 -10.90
C ASN A 184 -22.26 -2.89 -10.73
N GLU A 185 -22.16 -4.17 -11.01
CA GLU A 185 -20.90 -4.91 -11.01
C GLU A 185 -20.00 -4.52 -12.19
N MET A 186 -18.70 -4.53 -11.98
CA MET A 186 -17.71 -4.29 -13.03
C MET A 186 -16.53 -5.24 -12.96
N GLY A 187 -16.18 -5.78 -14.13
CA GLY A 187 -14.95 -6.57 -14.32
C GLY A 187 -13.68 -5.71 -14.30
N VAL A 188 -12.68 -6.19 -13.63
CA VAL A 188 -11.33 -5.58 -13.58
C VAL A 188 -10.26 -6.66 -13.65
N GLU A 189 -9.10 -6.33 -14.21
CA GLU A 189 -7.89 -7.12 -14.01
C GLU A 189 -7.24 -6.79 -12.68
N VAL A 190 -6.80 -7.82 -11.97
CA VAL A 190 -6.17 -7.74 -10.65
C VAL A 190 -4.76 -8.31 -10.75
N PHE A 191 -3.76 -7.55 -10.33
CA PHE A 191 -2.41 -8.03 -10.20
C PHE A 191 -1.94 -7.94 -8.75
N GLY A 192 -1.56 -9.06 -8.16
CA GLY A 192 -1.11 -9.14 -6.78
C GLY A 192 -1.05 -10.57 -6.24
N PRO A 193 -0.74 -10.73 -4.93
CA PRO A 193 -0.51 -9.67 -3.95
C PRO A 193 0.85 -8.98 -4.12
N LEU A 194 0.93 -7.72 -3.74
CA LEU A 194 2.12 -6.87 -3.78
C LEU A 194 2.35 -6.20 -2.43
N GLY A 195 3.53 -5.59 -2.23
CA GLY A 195 3.87 -4.85 -1.03
C GLY A 195 4.86 -5.59 -0.14
N ARG A 196 5.63 -4.80 0.63
CA ARG A 196 6.67 -5.28 1.56
C ARG A 196 6.39 -4.86 3.00
N ALA A 197 5.43 -3.98 3.21
CA ALA A 197 4.99 -3.55 4.53
C ALA A 197 4.06 -4.59 5.17
N VAL A 198 4.56 -5.82 5.31
CA VAL A 198 3.79 -6.99 5.77
C VAL A 198 4.00 -7.25 7.25
N PHE A 199 2.91 -7.58 7.95
CA PHE A 199 2.90 -7.96 9.36
C PHE A 199 2.99 -9.49 9.49
N ARG A 200 3.90 -9.92 10.35
CA ARG A 200 4.09 -11.33 10.72
C ARG A 200 4.11 -11.45 12.25
N PRO A 201 3.13 -12.12 12.86
CA PRO A 201 3.10 -12.35 14.32
C PRO A 201 4.37 -13.04 14.84
N GLU A 202 5.01 -13.87 14.02
CA GLU A 202 6.22 -14.62 14.34
C GLU A 202 7.44 -13.73 14.62
N GLU A 203 7.42 -12.47 14.18
CA GLU A 203 8.47 -11.50 14.50
C GLU A 203 8.44 -11.07 15.97
N ALA A 204 7.33 -11.34 16.68
CA ALA A 204 7.16 -11.15 18.12
C ALA A 204 7.61 -9.76 18.62
N ARG A 205 7.19 -8.68 17.92
CA ARG A 205 7.55 -7.29 18.19
C ARG A 205 6.33 -6.43 18.44
N ASN A 206 6.47 -5.39 19.24
CA ASN A 206 5.46 -4.33 19.35
C ASN A 206 5.18 -3.70 17.97
N VAL A 207 3.95 -3.21 17.74
CA VAL A 207 3.48 -2.73 16.45
C VAL A 207 3.07 -1.27 16.52
N VAL A 208 3.56 -0.46 15.59
CA VAL A 208 3.07 0.91 15.37
C VAL A 208 2.53 1.03 13.95
N CYS A 209 1.28 1.47 13.81
CA CYS A 209 0.63 1.77 12.55
C CYS A 209 0.41 3.28 12.42
N ILE A 210 0.92 3.91 11.37
CA ILE A 210 0.73 5.34 11.10
C ILE A 210 0.13 5.51 9.72
N ALA A 211 -1.10 6.00 9.65
CA ALA A 211 -1.86 6.09 8.42
C ALA A 211 -2.40 7.49 8.15
N GLY A 212 -2.39 7.92 6.89
CA GLY A 212 -3.07 9.13 6.42
C GLY A 212 -4.22 8.80 5.48
N GLY A 213 -5.43 9.23 5.82
CA GLY A 213 -6.63 9.03 5.00
C GLY A 213 -6.85 7.56 4.63
N SER A 214 -7.01 7.26 3.34
CA SER A 214 -7.22 5.88 2.86
C SER A 214 -6.05 4.92 3.10
N GLY A 215 -4.87 5.40 3.52
CA GLY A 215 -3.76 4.56 3.93
C GLY A 215 -4.07 3.66 5.13
N ILE A 216 -5.11 3.96 5.90
CA ILE A 216 -5.58 3.11 7.01
C ILE A 216 -5.99 1.71 6.52
N ALA A 217 -6.34 1.52 5.25
CA ALA A 217 -6.77 0.25 4.68
C ALA A 217 -5.78 -0.89 4.97
N GLY A 218 -4.50 -0.71 4.65
CA GLY A 218 -3.47 -1.71 4.94
C GLY A 218 -3.27 -1.97 6.44
N MET A 219 -3.46 -0.94 7.26
CA MET A 219 -3.37 -1.08 8.72
C MET A 219 -4.53 -1.91 9.29
N MET A 220 -5.73 -1.82 8.69
CA MET A 220 -6.87 -2.63 9.10
C MET A 220 -6.59 -4.13 8.93
N SER A 221 -5.96 -4.55 7.83
CA SER A 221 -5.59 -5.96 7.63
C SER A 221 -4.49 -6.41 8.60
N ILE A 222 -3.55 -5.53 8.94
CA ILE A 222 -2.52 -5.80 9.96
C ILE A 222 -3.16 -6.01 11.34
N LEU A 223 -4.08 -5.12 11.73
CA LEU A 223 -4.78 -5.22 13.01
C LEU A 223 -5.69 -6.46 13.08
N GLU A 224 -6.40 -6.78 12.01
CA GLU A 224 -7.21 -7.99 11.90
C GLU A 224 -6.35 -9.24 12.15
N ARG A 225 -5.20 -9.36 11.45
CA ARG A 225 -4.27 -10.48 11.66
C ARG A 225 -3.70 -10.51 13.07
N ALA A 226 -3.33 -9.34 13.62
CA ALA A 226 -2.76 -9.25 14.96
C ALA A 226 -3.76 -9.69 16.03
N VAL A 227 -5.04 -9.26 15.94
CA VAL A 227 -6.11 -9.68 16.85
C VAL A 227 -6.38 -11.18 16.71
N ARG A 228 -6.53 -11.72 15.49
CA ARG A 228 -6.74 -13.16 15.26
C ARG A 228 -5.59 -14.02 15.76
N ALA A 229 -4.36 -13.51 15.74
CA ALA A 229 -3.18 -14.21 16.26
C ALA A 229 -2.99 -14.02 17.76
N ASP A 230 -3.91 -13.36 18.46
CA ASP A 230 -3.80 -12.98 19.88
C ASP A 230 -2.47 -12.25 20.21
N HIS A 231 -1.94 -11.53 19.21
CA HIS A 231 -0.63 -10.87 19.27
C HIS A 231 -0.54 -9.86 20.43
N PHE A 232 -1.62 -9.14 20.68
CA PHE A 232 -1.71 -8.13 21.72
C PHE A 232 -1.82 -8.69 23.15
N ARG A 233 -1.84 -10.02 23.33
CA ARG A 233 -1.70 -10.61 24.67
C ARG A 233 -0.30 -10.34 25.25
N ASN A 234 0.73 -10.38 24.42
CA ASN A 234 2.13 -10.27 24.85
C ASN A 234 2.86 -9.04 24.26
N HIS A 235 2.26 -8.34 23.32
CA HIS A 235 2.86 -7.21 22.61
C HIS A 235 1.95 -5.99 22.63
N ARG A 236 2.56 -4.81 22.61
CA ARG A 236 1.83 -3.53 22.56
C ARG A 236 1.62 -3.09 21.12
N GLY A 237 0.53 -2.38 20.89
CA GLY A 237 0.19 -1.73 19.64
C GLY A 237 -0.14 -0.26 19.82
N ALA A 238 0.20 0.55 18.79
CA ALA A 238 -0.27 1.92 18.68
C ALA A 238 -0.68 2.21 17.24
N VAL A 239 -1.84 2.81 17.06
CA VAL A 239 -2.34 3.27 15.76
C VAL A 239 -2.49 4.79 15.79
N PHE A 240 -1.94 5.45 14.79
CA PHE A 240 -2.12 6.88 14.54
C PHE A 240 -2.83 7.03 13.19
N PHE A 241 -4.07 7.48 13.22
CA PHE A 241 -4.89 7.67 12.03
C PHE A 241 -5.09 9.17 11.78
N GLY A 242 -4.43 9.71 10.76
CA GLY A 242 -4.52 11.10 10.35
C GLY A 242 -5.62 11.35 9.34
N VAL A 243 -6.51 12.28 9.68
CA VAL A 243 -7.56 12.83 8.83
C VAL A 243 -7.59 14.35 8.99
N ARG A 244 -8.29 15.07 8.10
CA ARG A 244 -8.40 16.53 8.22
C ARG A 244 -9.32 16.93 9.38
N THR A 245 -10.51 16.37 9.36
CA THR A 245 -11.55 16.60 10.37
C THR A 245 -12.14 15.28 10.84
N LEU A 246 -12.88 15.28 11.92
CA LEU A 246 -13.58 14.11 12.43
C LEU A 246 -14.59 13.55 11.40
N ALA A 247 -15.22 14.40 10.61
CA ALA A 247 -16.13 13.99 9.53
C ALA A 247 -15.44 13.21 8.39
N ASP A 248 -14.11 13.31 8.29
CA ASP A 248 -13.31 12.56 7.31
C ASP A 248 -12.84 11.20 7.88
N ALA A 249 -13.11 10.89 9.17
CA ALA A 249 -12.72 9.63 9.80
C ALA A 249 -13.71 8.50 9.46
N PHE A 250 -13.20 7.30 9.30
CA PHE A 250 -13.98 6.10 8.98
C PHE A 250 -13.36 4.87 9.65
N TYR A 251 -14.09 3.74 9.68
CA TYR A 251 -13.73 2.51 10.40
C TYR A 251 -13.61 2.66 11.92
N LEU A 252 -14.17 3.72 12.51
CA LEU A 252 -14.07 3.97 13.96
C LEU A 252 -14.60 2.82 14.80
N ALA A 253 -15.77 2.28 14.44
CA ALA A 253 -16.36 1.12 15.12
C ALA A 253 -15.46 -0.13 15.03
N GLN A 254 -14.76 -0.33 13.89
CA GLN A 254 -13.85 -1.46 13.73
C GLN A 254 -12.56 -1.26 14.52
N LEU A 255 -12.01 -0.06 14.53
CA LEU A 255 -10.84 0.30 15.36
C LEU A 255 -11.15 0.15 16.85
N SER A 256 -12.35 0.58 17.31
CA SER A 256 -12.80 0.38 18.69
C SER A 256 -12.85 -1.11 19.07
N ARG A 257 -13.44 -1.95 18.20
CA ARG A 257 -13.47 -3.41 18.42
C ARG A 257 -12.07 -4.03 18.52
N TYR A 258 -11.11 -3.58 17.72
CA TYR A 258 -9.73 -4.08 17.82
C TYR A 258 -9.08 -3.65 19.15
N THR A 259 -9.35 -2.42 19.61
CA THR A 259 -8.88 -1.95 20.92
C THR A 259 -9.48 -2.78 22.06
N GLU A 260 -10.78 -3.07 22.01
CA GLU A 260 -11.46 -3.92 23.00
C GLU A 260 -10.91 -5.35 23.02
N ALA A 261 -10.62 -5.93 21.85
CA ALA A 261 -10.08 -7.28 21.70
C ALA A 261 -8.58 -7.39 22.02
N SER A 262 -7.90 -6.30 22.36
CA SER A 262 -6.45 -6.24 22.50
C SER A 262 -5.92 -6.42 23.93
N HIS A 263 -6.73 -6.87 24.86
CA HIS A 263 -6.37 -6.98 26.30
C HIS A 263 -5.82 -5.68 26.91
N GLY A 264 -6.24 -4.50 26.39
CA GLY A 264 -5.74 -3.19 26.82
C GLY A 264 -4.36 -2.80 26.28
N ASN A 265 -3.79 -3.59 25.38
CA ASN A 265 -2.45 -3.38 24.82
C ASN A 265 -2.43 -2.68 23.45
N LEU A 266 -3.57 -2.30 22.88
CA LEU A 266 -3.68 -1.50 21.65
C LEU A 266 -4.26 -0.13 21.96
N GLU A 267 -3.55 0.92 21.60
CA GLU A 267 -4.04 2.29 21.65
C GLU A 267 -4.27 2.84 20.23
N VAL A 268 -5.38 3.53 20.02
CA VAL A 268 -5.71 4.19 18.75
C VAL A 268 -5.87 5.67 18.97
N THR A 269 -5.13 6.48 18.23
CA THR A 269 -5.19 7.94 18.25
C THR A 269 -5.58 8.46 16.87
N LEU A 270 -6.67 9.24 16.82
CA LEU A 270 -7.05 10.02 15.64
C LEU A 270 -6.34 11.37 15.71
N ALA A 271 -5.60 11.71 14.65
CA ALA A 271 -4.92 13.00 14.51
C ALA A 271 -5.70 13.88 13.51
N LEU A 272 -6.18 15.03 13.98
CA LEU A 272 -6.99 15.97 13.18
C LEU A 272 -6.12 17.16 12.77
N SER A 273 -5.85 17.30 11.45
CA SER A 273 -4.97 18.36 10.97
C SER A 273 -5.65 19.74 10.85
N ASP A 274 -6.93 19.75 10.57
CA ASP A 274 -7.70 20.97 10.25
C ASP A 274 -8.83 21.25 11.30
N GLU A 275 -8.80 20.52 12.42
CA GLU A 275 -9.79 20.63 13.48
C GLU A 275 -9.13 20.54 14.84
N VAL A 276 -9.60 21.36 15.79
CA VAL A 276 -9.14 21.27 17.19
C VAL A 276 -9.84 20.10 17.87
N ALA A 277 -9.10 19.22 18.52
CA ALA A 277 -9.62 18.07 19.26
C ALA A 277 -10.32 18.50 20.57
N ALA A 278 -11.34 19.33 20.46
CA ALA A 278 -12.09 19.86 21.61
C ALA A 278 -13.38 19.09 21.87
N THR A 279 -13.81 18.26 20.91
CA THR A 279 -15.07 17.53 21.03
C THR A 279 -14.77 16.09 21.45
N PRO A 280 -15.36 15.57 22.55
CA PRO A 280 -15.26 14.16 22.85
C PRO A 280 -15.87 13.37 21.67
N LEU A 281 -15.22 12.29 21.27
CA LEU A 281 -15.81 11.29 20.39
C LEU A 281 -17.17 10.86 20.93
N HIS A 282 -18.10 10.47 20.07
CA HIS A 282 -19.36 9.86 20.47
C HIS A 282 -19.12 8.81 21.56
N ALA A 283 -20.06 8.68 22.50
CA ALA A 283 -19.97 7.74 23.63
C ALA A 283 -19.62 6.29 23.21
N GLU A 284 -19.89 5.95 21.96
CA GLU A 284 -19.57 4.63 21.34
C GLU A 284 -18.08 4.42 21.07
N PHE A 285 -17.24 5.47 21.05
CA PHE A 285 -15.83 5.38 20.67
C PHE A 285 -14.88 5.86 21.77
N THR A 286 -15.27 5.69 23.04
CA THR A 286 -14.47 6.13 24.20
C THR A 286 -13.09 5.47 24.29
N ALA A 287 -12.90 4.32 23.63
CA ALA A 287 -11.61 3.65 23.54
C ALA A 287 -10.60 4.34 22.60
N LEU A 288 -11.05 5.30 21.77
CA LEU A 288 -10.20 6.01 20.82
C LEU A 288 -9.83 7.39 21.38
N LYS A 289 -8.57 7.80 21.16
CA LYS A 289 -8.05 9.12 21.56
C LYS A 289 -8.14 10.10 20.40
N LEU A 290 -8.37 11.40 20.71
CA LEU A 290 -8.30 12.51 19.76
C LEU A 290 -7.12 13.40 20.07
N GLU A 291 -6.38 13.79 19.02
CA GLU A 291 -5.28 14.76 19.11
C GLU A 291 -5.35 15.74 17.92
N SER A 292 -5.02 17.00 18.15
CA SER A 292 -4.87 17.99 17.08
C SER A 292 -3.46 17.95 16.50
N GLY A 293 -3.36 18.12 15.19
CA GLY A 293 -2.09 18.24 14.46
C GLY A 293 -1.89 17.19 13.36
N MET A 294 -0.81 17.34 12.67
CA MET A 294 -0.41 16.37 11.63
C MET A 294 -0.07 15.01 12.23
N VAL A 295 -0.50 13.93 11.62
CA VAL A 295 -0.33 12.57 12.16
C VAL A 295 1.13 12.22 12.47
N HIS A 296 2.09 12.69 11.68
CA HIS A 296 3.52 12.44 11.93
C HIS A 296 4.04 13.18 13.17
N GLU A 297 3.52 14.37 13.47
CA GLU A 297 3.87 15.15 14.67
C GLU A 297 3.26 14.52 15.92
N VAL A 298 1.97 14.15 15.84
CA VAL A 298 1.26 13.45 16.91
C VAL A 298 1.96 12.13 17.24
N ALA A 299 2.25 11.31 16.21
CA ALA A 299 2.95 10.04 16.39
C ALA A 299 4.35 10.24 17.01
N ALA A 300 5.14 11.20 16.51
CA ALA A 300 6.48 11.48 17.05
C ALA A 300 6.42 11.89 18.52
N ARG A 301 5.48 12.77 18.90
CA ARG A 301 5.29 13.24 20.29
C ARG A 301 4.92 12.09 21.22
N VAL A 302 3.95 11.26 20.84
CA VAL A 302 3.48 10.15 21.67
C VAL A 302 4.54 9.04 21.79
N LEU A 303 5.24 8.74 20.70
CA LEU A 303 6.26 7.69 20.67
C LEU A 303 7.57 8.11 21.36
N ALA A 304 7.86 9.41 21.50
CA ALA A 304 9.06 9.89 22.19
C ALA A 304 9.14 9.43 23.66
N ALA A 305 8.00 9.19 24.30
CA ALA A 305 7.91 8.71 25.69
C ALA A 305 7.89 7.18 25.82
N ARG A 306 8.01 6.42 24.71
CA ARG A 306 7.89 4.96 24.70
C ARG A 306 9.24 4.27 24.43
N GLU A 307 9.36 3.02 24.90
CA GLU A 307 10.44 2.13 24.49
C GLU A 307 10.42 1.93 22.97
N ARG A 308 11.61 1.87 22.37
CA ARG A 308 11.76 1.86 20.89
C ARG A 308 11.76 0.46 20.27
N ASP A 309 11.23 -0.53 20.98
CA ASP A 309 11.13 -1.90 20.48
C ASP A 309 9.80 -2.12 19.72
N PHE A 310 9.65 -1.50 18.56
CA PHE A 310 8.49 -1.69 17.72
C PHE A 310 8.82 -1.72 16.22
N LEU A 311 8.04 -2.48 15.48
CA LEU A 311 7.97 -2.40 14.03
C LEU A 311 6.93 -1.35 13.64
N THR A 312 7.32 -0.43 12.77
CA THR A 312 6.44 0.64 12.31
C THR A 312 5.96 0.39 10.89
N TYR A 313 4.65 0.46 10.70
CA TYR A 313 3.97 0.38 9.41
C TYR A 313 3.39 1.75 9.06
N ILE A 314 3.73 2.29 7.89
CA ILE A 314 3.30 3.62 7.48
C ILE A 314 2.62 3.52 6.12
N ALA A 315 1.42 4.10 5.97
CA ALA A 315 0.77 4.17 4.66
C ALA A 315 0.00 5.48 4.47
N GLY A 316 0.11 6.06 3.27
CA GLY A 316 -0.58 7.29 2.92
C GLY A 316 0.08 8.06 1.79
N PRO A 317 -0.26 9.36 1.65
CA PRO A 317 0.35 10.23 0.66
C PRO A 317 1.87 10.33 0.82
N PRO A 318 2.65 10.43 -0.29
CA PRO A 318 4.12 10.45 -0.22
C PRO A 318 4.70 11.49 0.74
N VAL A 319 4.15 12.70 0.77
CA VAL A 319 4.61 13.77 1.68
C VAL A 319 4.45 13.38 3.14
N MET A 320 3.31 12.78 3.51
CA MET A 320 3.06 12.31 4.88
C MET A 320 4.02 11.18 5.25
N VAL A 321 4.17 10.17 4.38
CA VAL A 321 5.09 9.04 4.62
C VAL A 321 6.51 9.53 4.80
N ASP A 322 7.01 10.42 3.91
CA ASP A 322 8.37 10.97 4.00
C ASP A 322 8.58 11.79 5.27
N SER A 323 7.60 12.59 5.69
CA SER A 323 7.66 13.36 6.94
C SER A 323 7.68 12.42 8.16
N THR A 324 6.82 11.40 8.16
CA THR A 324 6.78 10.38 9.23
C THR A 324 8.12 9.65 9.36
N VAL A 325 8.67 9.16 8.24
CA VAL A 325 9.97 8.46 8.24
C VAL A 325 11.07 9.36 8.80
N ARG A 326 11.15 10.63 8.36
CA ARG A 326 12.14 11.58 8.88
C ARG A 326 11.98 11.82 10.38
N SER A 327 10.75 12.03 10.86
CA SER A 327 10.48 12.26 12.28
C SER A 327 10.86 11.05 13.14
N LEU A 328 10.55 9.84 12.69
CA LEU A 328 10.90 8.60 13.39
C LEU A 328 12.40 8.38 13.45
N ILE A 329 13.12 8.59 12.35
CA ILE A 329 14.58 8.47 12.31
C ILE A 329 15.24 9.53 13.23
N ALA A 330 14.78 10.77 13.17
CA ALA A 330 15.24 11.82 14.07
C ALA A 330 14.97 11.47 15.55
N GLY A 331 13.85 10.79 15.83
CA GLY A 331 13.51 10.23 17.12
C GLY A 331 14.32 8.98 17.50
N GLY A 332 15.21 8.46 16.63
CA GLY A 332 16.10 7.32 16.87
C GLY A 332 15.52 5.96 16.49
N THR A 333 14.42 5.89 15.75
CA THR A 333 13.92 4.62 15.17
C THR A 333 14.87 4.18 14.05
N VAL A 334 15.25 2.90 14.05
CA VAL A 334 16.14 2.34 13.05
C VAL A 334 15.38 2.11 11.74
N ILE A 335 15.95 2.50 10.60
CA ILE A 335 15.28 2.41 9.28
C ILE A 335 14.81 1.00 8.92
N ARG A 336 15.50 -0.06 9.35
CA ARG A 336 15.11 -1.45 9.13
C ARG A 336 13.80 -1.84 9.83
N ASP A 337 13.41 -1.11 10.88
CA ASP A 337 12.18 -1.32 11.64
C ASP A 337 11.02 -0.48 11.10
N ILE A 338 11.22 0.24 9.99
CA ILE A 338 10.20 1.04 9.31
C ILE A 338 9.83 0.36 7.99
N ARG A 339 8.56 0.02 7.85
CA ARG A 339 7.95 -0.53 6.63
C ARG A 339 6.89 0.43 6.14
N TYR A 340 6.89 0.75 4.87
CA TYR A 340 5.94 1.73 4.35
C TYR A 340 5.48 1.44 2.93
N ASP A 341 4.26 1.93 2.63
CA ASP A 341 3.70 2.00 1.30
C ASP A 341 3.27 3.44 0.99
N LYS A 342 3.68 3.95 -0.18
CA LYS A 342 3.35 5.29 -0.68
C LYS A 342 2.33 5.19 -1.79
N PHE A 343 1.18 5.82 -1.58
CA PHE A 343 0.10 5.89 -2.56
C PHE A 343 -0.28 7.35 -2.82
N GLY A 344 -0.35 7.75 -4.12
CA GLY A 344 -0.70 9.11 -4.51
C GLY A 344 -1.32 9.22 -5.89
#